data_dcd729540fab5e6c5d77a6cc4d85a920
#
_entry.id   dcd729540fab5e6c5d77a6cc4d85a920
#
_cell.length_a   1.000
_cell.length_b   1.000
_cell.length_c   1.000
_cell.angle_alpha   90.00
_cell.angle_beta   90.00
_cell.angle_gamma   90.00
#
_symmetry.space_group_name_H-M   'P 1'
#
loop_
_entity.id
_entity.type
_entity.pdbx_description
1 polymer ?
#
loop_
_entity_poly.entity_id
_entity_poly.type
_entity_poly.pdbx_seq_one_letter_code
_entity_poly.pdbx_strand_id
1 'polypeptide(L)'
;MTKKNPIKKVVKLILNFFSRQFLNRISLILRPVLRILYKGTKYTDPIDGSSYRAFLPYGYSKLRKNALCPGTLSLERHRLLWLYLKEKTNLLEKNISVLHVAPEIIFIKKFKKIVNWNYVSIDLKSPLADIKANIYNLPFKDNSFDLILCNHVLEHIEDDYKALNELYRVIKNKGTLIAQIPLDKNLKKTFEDKEIIDRRERNKYFGQYDHVRVYGLDFYTRLANSGFTPKKIDILKNISIADKIKYCLPKDEEIPIGIATK
;
A
#
# COMPACT_ATOMS: atom_id res chain seq x y z
N MET A 1 24.89 15.13 21.91
CA MET A 1 25.19 13.75 21.50
C MET A 1 23.94 12.87 21.67
N THR A 2 23.19 12.58 20.62
CA THR A 2 21.97 11.75 20.67
C THR A 2 22.37 10.30 20.86
N LYS A 3 22.05 9.70 22.00
CA LYS A 3 22.24 8.25 22.25
C LYS A 3 21.64 7.44 21.11
N LYS A 4 22.48 6.84 20.29
CA LYS A 4 22.07 5.92 19.19
C LYS A 4 21.36 4.75 19.84
N ASN A 5 20.03 4.69 19.70
CA ASN A 5 19.20 3.63 20.26
C ASN A 5 19.58 2.28 19.61
N PRO A 6 20.15 1.31 20.35
CA PRO A 6 20.65 0.04 19.80
C PRO A 6 19.57 -0.77 19.08
N ILE A 7 18.32 -0.67 19.54
CA ILE A 7 17.16 -1.31 18.90
C ILE A 7 16.97 -0.86 17.45
N LYS A 8 17.19 0.44 17.15
CA LYS A 8 17.10 0.96 15.78
C LYS A 8 18.13 0.32 14.85
N LYS A 9 19.35 0.09 15.34
CA LYS A 9 20.44 -0.51 14.57
C LYS A 9 20.13 -1.97 14.26
N VAL A 10 19.63 -2.71 15.25
CA VAL A 10 19.23 -4.12 15.11
C VAL A 10 18.06 -4.30 14.16
N VAL A 11 16.99 -3.50 14.30
CA VAL A 11 15.83 -3.56 13.39
C VAL A 11 16.23 -3.25 11.95
N LYS A 12 17.05 -2.22 11.72
CA LYS A 12 17.53 -1.87 10.39
C LYS A 12 18.42 -2.97 9.79
N LEU A 13 19.24 -3.62 10.61
CA LEU A 13 20.11 -4.73 10.18
C LEU A 13 19.27 -5.96 9.77
N ILE A 14 18.24 -6.30 10.56
CA ILE A 14 17.30 -7.39 10.25
C ILE A 14 16.55 -7.11 8.94
N LEU A 15 15.99 -5.90 8.78
CA LEU A 15 15.24 -5.53 7.57
C LEU A 15 16.10 -5.53 6.30
N ASN A 16 17.39 -5.24 6.41
CA ASN A 16 18.30 -5.21 5.26
C ASN A 16 18.96 -6.56 4.96
N PHE A 17 19.09 -7.44 5.95
CA PHE A 17 19.80 -8.72 5.80
C PHE A 17 18.88 -9.85 5.31
N PHE A 18 17.62 -9.84 5.73
CA PHE A 18 16.66 -10.91 5.39
C PHE A 18 15.74 -10.50 4.22
N SER A 19 15.39 -11.48 3.38
CA SER A 19 14.43 -11.24 2.30
C SER A 19 13.04 -10.90 2.86
N ARG A 20 12.25 -10.10 2.13
CA ARG A 20 10.87 -9.77 2.51
C ARG A 20 10.01 -11.02 2.77
N GLN A 21 10.19 -12.06 1.96
CA GLN A 21 9.43 -13.31 2.11
C GLN A 21 9.76 -14.00 3.44
N PHE A 22 11.04 -14.05 3.84
CA PHE A 22 11.49 -14.60 5.09
C PHE A 22 10.98 -13.80 6.29
N LEU A 23 11.10 -12.46 6.24
CA LEU A 23 10.57 -11.57 7.28
C LEU A 23 9.06 -11.70 7.43
N ASN A 24 8.32 -11.84 6.33
CA ASN A 24 6.88 -12.07 6.36
C ASN A 24 6.53 -13.41 7.04
N ARG A 25 7.25 -14.50 6.74
CA ARG A 25 7.03 -15.81 7.39
C ARG A 25 7.29 -15.74 8.88
N ILE A 26 8.43 -15.19 9.29
CA ILE A 26 8.77 -15.03 10.71
C ILE A 26 7.76 -14.15 11.44
N SER A 27 7.36 -13.04 10.83
CA SER A 27 6.38 -12.14 11.43
C SER A 27 5.02 -12.80 11.65
N LEU A 28 4.60 -13.69 10.75
CA LEU A 28 3.38 -14.48 10.93
C LEU A 28 3.49 -15.47 12.10
N ILE A 29 4.65 -16.11 12.28
CA ILE A 29 4.90 -17.02 13.40
C ILE A 29 4.96 -16.26 14.73
N LEU A 30 5.63 -15.12 14.75
CA LEU A 30 5.78 -14.29 15.96
C LEU A 30 4.53 -13.49 16.32
N ARG A 31 3.58 -13.36 15.39
CA ARG A 31 2.36 -12.55 15.55
C ARG A 31 1.57 -12.85 16.83
N PRO A 32 1.28 -14.12 17.21
CA PRO A 32 0.55 -14.42 18.46
C PRO A 32 1.29 -13.88 19.70
N VAL A 33 2.60 -14.05 19.75
CA VAL A 33 3.45 -13.58 20.85
C VAL A 33 3.44 -12.06 20.90
N LEU A 34 3.61 -11.39 19.76
CA LEU A 34 3.59 -9.93 19.67
C LEU A 34 2.22 -9.35 20.11
N ARG A 35 1.11 -10.01 19.77
CA ARG A 35 -0.24 -9.61 20.22
C ARG A 35 -0.34 -9.60 21.75
N ILE A 36 0.21 -10.59 22.41
CA ILE A 36 0.19 -10.70 23.87
C ILE A 36 1.11 -9.66 24.51
N LEU A 37 2.39 -9.62 24.07
CA LEU A 37 3.40 -8.72 24.62
C LEU A 37 3.05 -7.23 24.48
N TYR A 38 2.36 -6.87 23.39
CA TYR A 38 2.01 -5.47 23.11
C TYR A 38 0.57 -5.13 23.49
N LYS A 39 -0.20 -6.03 24.08
CA LYS A 39 -1.58 -5.79 24.49
C LYS A 39 -1.71 -4.51 25.35
N GLY A 40 -2.74 -3.73 25.11
CA GLY A 40 -3.02 -2.48 25.80
C GLY A 40 -4.14 -1.72 25.12
N THR A 41 -4.40 -0.47 25.54
CA THR A 41 -5.55 0.33 25.11
C THR A 41 -5.20 1.63 24.39
N LYS A 42 -3.88 1.93 24.28
CA LYS A 42 -3.44 3.25 23.81
C LYS A 42 -3.63 3.46 22.31
N TYR A 43 -3.32 2.44 21.49
CA TYR A 43 -3.40 2.49 20.04
C TYR A 43 -4.30 1.36 19.53
N THR A 44 -5.14 1.64 18.55
CA THR A 44 -6.09 0.68 17.98
C THR A 44 -5.84 0.50 16.49
N ASP A 45 -5.85 -0.73 16.02
CA ASP A 45 -5.88 -0.99 14.58
C ASP A 45 -7.33 -0.99 14.10
N PRO A 46 -7.73 -0.04 13.22
CA PRO A 46 -9.11 0.04 12.72
C PRO A 46 -9.47 -1.15 11.82
N ILE A 47 -8.50 -1.94 11.35
CA ILE A 47 -8.74 -3.07 10.45
C ILE A 47 -9.38 -4.24 11.18
N ASP A 48 -8.95 -4.56 12.44
CA ASP A 48 -9.50 -5.66 13.23
C ASP A 48 -10.05 -5.22 14.61
N GLY A 49 -9.93 -3.93 14.96
CA GLY A 49 -10.38 -3.37 16.24
C GLY A 49 -9.46 -3.69 17.43
N SER A 50 -8.38 -4.43 17.24
CA SER A 50 -7.45 -4.80 18.31
C SER A 50 -6.65 -3.59 18.82
N SER A 51 -6.43 -3.54 20.15
CA SER A 51 -5.72 -2.43 20.80
C SER A 51 -4.43 -2.86 21.47
N TYR A 52 -3.45 -1.94 21.47
CA TYR A 52 -2.07 -2.18 21.90
C TYR A 52 -1.50 -0.99 22.67
N ARG A 53 -0.52 -1.24 23.57
CA ARG A 53 0.22 -0.19 24.30
C ARG A 53 1.17 0.59 23.40
N ALA A 54 1.68 -0.05 22.32
CA ALA A 54 2.53 0.54 21.30
C ALA A 54 2.44 -0.26 20.02
N PHE A 55 2.69 0.39 18.87
CA PHE A 55 2.99 -0.32 17.64
C PHE A 55 4.49 -0.40 17.43
N LEU A 56 4.93 -1.38 16.63
CA LEU A 56 6.33 -1.60 16.33
C LEU A 56 6.89 -0.50 15.41
N PRO A 57 8.18 -0.16 15.53
CA PRO A 57 8.82 0.73 14.57
C PRO A 57 9.02 0.01 13.23
N TYR A 58 8.90 0.76 12.11
CA TYR A 58 9.10 0.23 10.77
C TYR A 58 9.64 1.29 9.80
N GLY A 59 10.41 0.85 8.79
CA GLY A 59 10.92 1.67 7.68
C GLY A 59 12.34 1.31 7.27
N TYR A 60 12.59 1.27 5.97
CA TYR A 60 13.89 0.94 5.38
C TYR A 60 14.89 2.12 5.45
N SER A 61 14.49 3.28 4.93
CA SER A 61 15.32 4.49 4.94
C SER A 61 15.19 5.24 6.27
N LYS A 62 13.97 5.52 6.70
CA LYS A 62 13.65 6.23 7.94
C LYS A 62 12.74 5.38 8.82
N LEU A 63 13.24 5.02 10.00
CA LEU A 63 12.47 4.26 10.98
C LEU A 63 11.38 5.15 11.61
N ARG A 64 10.11 4.82 11.38
CA ARG A 64 8.95 5.50 11.97
C ARG A 64 8.51 4.76 13.23
N LYS A 65 8.23 5.51 14.30
CA LYS A 65 7.67 4.96 15.54
C LYS A 65 6.19 4.63 15.35
N ASN A 66 5.70 3.58 16.01
CA ASN A 66 4.31 3.15 15.98
C ASN A 66 3.76 2.90 14.55
N ALA A 67 4.60 2.44 13.65
CA ALA A 67 4.23 2.24 12.25
C ALA A 67 3.54 0.90 11.98
N LEU A 68 4.07 -0.19 12.54
CA LEU A 68 3.65 -1.56 12.27
C LEU A 68 2.80 -2.11 13.43
N CYS A 69 1.55 -2.44 13.18
CA CYS A 69 0.66 -3.05 14.17
C CYS A 69 1.16 -4.46 14.56
N PRO A 70 1.32 -4.79 15.86
CA PRO A 70 1.78 -6.09 16.29
C PRO A 70 0.86 -7.25 15.92
N GLY A 71 -0.44 -7.00 15.85
CA GLY A 71 -1.45 -8.02 15.62
C GLY A 71 -1.76 -8.27 14.16
N THR A 72 -2.01 -7.23 13.40
CA THR A 72 -2.39 -7.34 11.98
C THR A 72 -1.20 -7.26 11.05
N LEU A 73 -0.08 -6.69 11.49
CA LEU A 73 1.07 -6.29 10.69
C LEU A 73 0.73 -5.17 9.69
N SER A 74 -0.35 -4.42 9.97
CA SER A 74 -0.71 -3.26 9.18
C SER A 74 0.29 -2.12 9.35
N LEU A 75 0.54 -1.39 8.26
CA LEU A 75 1.24 -0.11 8.25
C LEU A 75 0.23 1.04 8.22
N GLU A 76 0.73 2.26 8.43
CA GLU A 76 -0.07 3.50 8.45
C GLU A 76 -0.97 3.61 7.22
N ARG A 77 -0.42 3.38 6.02
CA ARG A 77 -1.15 3.42 4.74
C ARG A 77 -2.27 2.38 4.63
N HIS A 78 -2.09 1.18 5.21
CA HIS A 78 -3.12 0.14 5.22
C HIS A 78 -4.32 0.57 6.07
N ARG A 79 -4.05 1.17 7.24
CA ARG A 79 -5.10 1.69 8.13
C ARG A 79 -5.85 2.86 7.49
N LEU A 80 -5.10 3.73 6.78
CA LEU A 80 -5.68 4.83 6.02
C LEU A 80 -6.61 4.33 4.90
N LEU A 81 -6.15 3.38 4.09
CA LEU A 81 -6.96 2.75 3.04
C LEU A 81 -8.22 2.08 3.61
N TRP A 82 -8.07 1.35 4.71
CA TRP A 82 -9.20 0.69 5.35
C TRP A 82 -10.26 1.69 5.82
N LEU A 83 -9.85 2.77 6.47
CA LEU A 83 -10.75 3.84 6.89
C LEU A 83 -11.43 4.51 5.71
N TYR A 84 -10.70 4.74 4.61
CA TYR A 84 -11.29 5.26 3.38
C TYR A 84 -12.38 4.34 2.84
N LEU A 85 -12.09 3.06 2.66
CA LEU A 85 -13.07 2.09 2.15
C LEU A 85 -14.29 1.99 3.05
N LYS A 86 -14.11 1.97 4.38
CA LYS A 86 -15.16 1.77 5.37
C LYS A 86 -16.03 3.01 5.59
N GLU A 87 -15.41 4.20 5.63
CA GLU A 87 -16.11 5.41 6.13
C GLU A 87 -16.44 6.42 5.03
N LYS A 88 -15.75 6.33 3.89
CA LYS A 88 -15.87 7.31 2.81
C LYS A 88 -16.40 6.73 1.52
N THR A 89 -16.64 5.43 1.48
CA THR A 89 -17.22 4.75 0.33
C THR A 89 -18.28 3.75 0.76
N ASN A 90 -19.11 3.31 -0.18
CA ASN A 90 -20.04 2.19 -0.02
C ASN A 90 -19.54 0.93 -0.76
N LEU A 91 -18.25 0.89 -1.12
CA LEU A 91 -17.69 -0.21 -1.92
C LEU A 91 -17.76 -1.55 -1.19
N LEU A 92 -17.62 -1.56 0.15
CA LEU A 92 -17.68 -2.79 0.93
C LEU A 92 -19.08 -3.45 0.94
N GLU A 93 -20.12 -2.69 0.61
CA GLU A 93 -21.53 -3.13 0.63
C GLU A 93 -22.05 -3.48 -0.77
N LYS A 94 -21.37 -3.03 -1.83
CA LYS A 94 -21.78 -3.23 -3.21
C LYS A 94 -21.39 -4.60 -3.74
N ASN A 95 -22.24 -5.17 -4.60
CA ASN A 95 -21.89 -6.33 -5.40
C ASN A 95 -20.99 -5.90 -6.56
N ILE A 96 -19.66 -6.10 -6.41
CA ILE A 96 -18.65 -5.63 -7.35
C ILE A 96 -17.58 -6.69 -7.63
N SER A 97 -16.99 -6.59 -8.83
CA SER A 97 -15.78 -7.34 -9.19
C SER A 97 -14.55 -6.53 -8.80
N VAL A 98 -13.65 -7.14 -8.02
CA VAL A 98 -12.47 -6.48 -7.46
C VAL A 98 -11.20 -7.18 -7.88
N LEU A 99 -10.28 -6.43 -8.50
CA LEU A 99 -8.91 -6.87 -8.76
C LEU A 99 -7.96 -6.27 -7.73
N HIS A 100 -7.14 -7.11 -7.11
CA HIS A 100 -6.11 -6.67 -6.18
C HIS A 100 -4.72 -7.05 -6.72
N VAL A 101 -3.97 -6.06 -7.17
CA VAL A 101 -2.62 -6.23 -7.71
C VAL A 101 -1.61 -6.24 -6.57
N ALA A 102 -0.72 -7.23 -6.57
CA ALA A 102 0.31 -7.45 -5.53
C ALA A 102 -0.27 -7.38 -4.10
N PRO A 103 -1.22 -8.27 -3.76
CA PRO A 103 -2.08 -8.12 -2.61
C PRO A 103 -1.30 -8.15 -1.29
N GLU A 104 -1.60 -7.20 -0.42
CA GLU A 104 -1.04 -7.15 0.92
C GLU A 104 -1.65 -8.24 1.82
N ILE A 105 -0.79 -8.96 2.55
CA ILE A 105 -1.18 -10.08 3.44
C ILE A 105 -2.31 -9.71 4.39
N ILE A 106 -2.32 -8.45 4.86
CA ILE A 106 -3.31 -7.92 5.79
C ILE A 106 -4.72 -7.92 5.18
N PHE A 107 -4.82 -7.67 3.89
CA PHE A 107 -6.12 -7.52 3.21
C PHE A 107 -6.63 -8.80 2.57
N ILE A 108 -5.77 -9.72 2.12
CA ILE A 108 -6.20 -10.92 1.38
C ILE A 108 -7.33 -11.66 2.12
N LYS A 109 -7.09 -12.07 3.38
CA LYS A 109 -8.08 -12.81 4.16
C LYS A 109 -9.34 -12.00 4.48
N LYS A 110 -9.19 -10.68 4.60
CA LYS A 110 -10.29 -9.79 4.93
C LYS A 110 -11.16 -9.55 3.71
N PHE A 111 -10.57 -9.25 2.57
CA PHE A 111 -11.30 -8.97 1.33
C PHE A 111 -11.96 -10.21 0.74
N LYS A 112 -11.33 -11.38 0.83
CA LYS A 112 -11.97 -12.66 0.47
C LYS A 112 -13.21 -13.02 1.30
N LYS A 113 -13.42 -12.40 2.45
CA LYS A 113 -14.59 -12.61 3.31
C LYS A 113 -15.72 -11.62 3.03
N ILE A 114 -15.52 -10.63 2.17
CA ILE A 114 -16.58 -9.69 1.79
C ILE A 114 -17.49 -10.40 0.80
N VAL A 115 -18.67 -10.79 1.25
CA VAL A 115 -19.61 -11.63 0.50
C VAL A 115 -20.03 -10.98 -0.82
N ASN A 116 -20.13 -9.66 -0.86
CA ASN A 116 -20.55 -8.89 -2.03
C ASN A 116 -19.40 -8.64 -3.03
N TRP A 117 -18.18 -9.12 -2.76
CA TRP A 117 -17.05 -8.94 -3.65
C TRP A 117 -16.74 -10.20 -4.43
N ASN A 118 -16.82 -10.12 -5.77
CA ASN A 118 -16.14 -11.09 -6.63
C ASN A 118 -14.65 -10.71 -6.69
N TYR A 119 -13.89 -11.15 -5.67
CA TYR A 119 -12.51 -10.76 -5.44
C TYR A 119 -11.53 -11.72 -6.10
N VAL A 120 -10.60 -11.17 -6.87
CA VAL A 120 -9.43 -11.88 -7.41
C VAL A 120 -8.17 -11.08 -7.18
N SER A 121 -7.07 -11.75 -6.89
CA SER A 121 -5.75 -11.14 -6.70
C SER A 121 -4.72 -11.69 -7.67
N ILE A 122 -3.80 -10.80 -8.09
CA ILE A 122 -2.70 -11.15 -8.98
C ILE A 122 -1.36 -10.71 -8.43
N ASP A 123 -0.31 -11.46 -8.72
CA ASP A 123 1.08 -11.07 -8.47
C ASP A 123 1.99 -11.77 -9.47
N LEU A 124 3.13 -11.15 -9.79
CA LEU A 124 4.11 -11.75 -10.69
C LEU A 124 4.84 -12.95 -10.07
N LYS A 125 5.09 -12.91 -8.74
CA LYS A 125 5.97 -13.87 -8.04
C LYS A 125 5.38 -14.42 -6.74
N SER A 126 4.50 -13.66 -6.08
CA SER A 126 3.98 -14.06 -4.77
C SER A 126 3.02 -15.25 -4.87
N PRO A 127 3.22 -16.31 -4.07
CA PRO A 127 2.28 -17.43 -4.02
C PRO A 127 1.00 -17.10 -3.24
N LEU A 128 0.86 -15.90 -2.72
CA LEU A 128 -0.31 -15.45 -1.95
C LEU A 128 -1.45 -14.98 -2.86
N ALA A 129 -1.13 -14.61 -4.11
CA ALA A 129 -2.11 -14.21 -5.09
C ALA A 129 -2.84 -15.42 -5.69
N ASP A 130 -4.09 -15.20 -6.12
CA ASP A 130 -4.91 -16.24 -6.74
C ASP A 130 -4.38 -16.62 -8.12
N ILE A 131 -3.85 -15.62 -8.86
CA ILE A 131 -3.35 -15.80 -10.22
C ILE A 131 -1.95 -15.19 -10.33
N LYS A 132 -1.03 -15.95 -10.91
CA LYS A 132 0.28 -15.44 -11.31
C LYS A 132 0.15 -14.71 -12.64
N ALA A 133 0.31 -13.38 -12.63
CA ALA A 133 0.17 -12.55 -13.83
C ALA A 133 1.13 -11.37 -13.83
N ASN A 134 1.45 -10.89 -15.03
CA ASN A 134 2.21 -9.66 -15.23
C ASN A 134 1.23 -8.50 -15.44
N ILE A 135 1.45 -7.39 -14.73
CA ILE A 135 0.60 -6.19 -14.80
C ILE A 135 0.57 -5.58 -16.22
N TYR A 136 1.55 -5.87 -17.07
CA TYR A 136 1.59 -5.42 -18.46
C TYR A 136 0.69 -6.19 -19.42
N ASN A 137 0.18 -7.35 -19.01
CA ASN A 137 -0.68 -8.22 -19.81
C ASN A 137 -1.54 -9.07 -18.87
N LEU A 138 -2.68 -8.53 -18.48
CA LEU A 138 -3.58 -9.16 -17.53
C LEU A 138 -4.48 -10.19 -18.22
N PRO A 139 -4.66 -11.42 -17.67
CA PRO A 139 -5.45 -12.47 -18.26
C PRO A 139 -6.95 -12.24 -18.06
N PHE A 140 -7.43 -11.02 -18.25
CA PHE A 140 -8.82 -10.63 -18.07
C PHE A 140 -9.34 -9.90 -19.32
N LYS A 141 -10.65 -10.05 -19.57
CA LYS A 141 -11.34 -9.29 -20.61
C LYS A 141 -11.40 -7.80 -20.27
N ASP A 142 -11.59 -6.98 -21.28
CA ASP A 142 -11.87 -5.57 -21.10
C ASP A 142 -13.09 -5.37 -20.20
N ASN A 143 -13.10 -4.30 -19.42
CA ASN A 143 -14.23 -3.91 -18.58
C ASN A 143 -14.70 -5.01 -17.60
N SER A 144 -13.76 -5.70 -16.95
CA SER A 144 -14.05 -6.81 -16.02
C SER A 144 -14.27 -6.36 -14.58
N PHE A 145 -13.64 -5.27 -14.14
CA PHE A 145 -13.59 -4.90 -12.72
C PHE A 145 -14.22 -3.54 -12.41
N ASP A 146 -14.98 -3.49 -11.33
CA ASP A 146 -15.56 -2.26 -10.79
C ASP A 146 -14.55 -1.50 -9.92
N LEU A 147 -13.66 -2.22 -9.22
CA LEU A 147 -12.62 -1.70 -8.35
C LEU A 147 -11.29 -2.40 -8.65
N ILE A 148 -10.23 -1.62 -8.80
CA ILE A 148 -8.86 -2.12 -8.84
C ILE A 148 -8.07 -1.51 -7.68
N LEU A 149 -7.41 -2.36 -6.89
CA LEU A 149 -6.47 -1.97 -5.85
C LEU A 149 -5.05 -2.24 -6.37
N CYS A 150 -4.25 -1.18 -6.54
CA CYS A 150 -2.87 -1.23 -7.01
C CYS A 150 -2.01 -0.37 -6.09
N ASN A 151 -1.66 -0.91 -4.92
CA ASN A 151 -1.03 -0.16 -3.85
C ASN A 151 0.45 -0.51 -3.73
N HIS A 152 1.31 0.51 -3.82
CA HIS A 152 2.77 0.34 -3.73
C HIS A 152 3.32 -0.69 -4.72
N VAL A 153 2.89 -0.56 -5.97
CA VAL A 153 3.30 -1.41 -7.10
C VAL A 153 3.99 -0.58 -8.16
N LEU A 154 3.42 0.55 -8.55
CA LEU A 154 3.84 1.32 -9.71
C LEU A 154 5.26 1.90 -9.59
N GLU A 155 5.73 2.16 -8.37
CA GLU A 155 7.11 2.59 -8.10
C GLU A 155 8.16 1.51 -8.39
N HIS A 156 7.73 0.25 -8.54
CA HIS A 156 8.59 -0.90 -8.90
C HIS A 156 8.52 -1.27 -10.38
N ILE A 157 7.60 -0.65 -11.14
CA ILE A 157 7.29 -1.00 -12.53
C ILE A 157 8.06 -0.07 -13.45
N GLU A 158 8.86 -0.61 -14.38
CA GLU A 158 9.70 0.20 -15.28
C GLU A 158 8.86 1.07 -16.23
N ASP A 159 7.78 0.54 -16.78
CA ASP A 159 6.85 1.27 -17.65
C ASP A 159 5.48 1.39 -16.98
N ASP A 160 5.33 2.42 -16.15
CA ASP A 160 4.09 2.65 -15.41
C ASP A 160 2.91 3.06 -16.33
N TYR A 161 3.18 3.72 -17.47
CA TYR A 161 2.13 4.01 -18.45
C TYR A 161 1.56 2.75 -19.07
N LYS A 162 2.41 1.78 -19.44
CA LYS A 162 1.94 0.49 -19.95
C LYS A 162 1.10 -0.24 -18.92
N ALA A 163 1.52 -0.23 -17.65
CA ALA A 163 0.77 -0.83 -16.57
C ALA A 163 -0.57 -0.11 -16.34
N LEU A 164 -0.59 1.22 -16.30
CA LEU A 164 -1.80 2.02 -16.13
C LEU A 164 -2.79 1.82 -17.29
N ASN A 165 -2.31 1.77 -18.54
CA ASN A 165 -3.15 1.50 -19.72
C ASN A 165 -3.78 0.11 -19.64
N GLU A 166 -3.06 -0.90 -19.15
CA GLU A 166 -3.59 -2.25 -18.99
C GLU A 166 -4.63 -2.32 -17.85
N LEU A 167 -4.40 -1.61 -16.74
CA LEU A 167 -5.40 -1.44 -15.69
C LEU A 167 -6.63 -0.70 -16.20
N TYR A 168 -6.45 0.31 -17.08
CA TYR A 168 -7.55 1.02 -17.72
C TYR A 168 -8.34 0.09 -18.66
N ARG A 169 -7.70 -0.79 -19.40
CA ARG A 169 -8.36 -1.76 -20.26
C ARG A 169 -9.32 -2.65 -19.47
N VAL A 170 -8.86 -3.22 -18.35
CA VAL A 170 -9.63 -4.21 -17.60
C VAL A 170 -10.64 -3.60 -16.62
N ILE A 171 -10.55 -2.31 -16.29
CA ILE A 171 -11.54 -1.65 -15.44
C ILE A 171 -12.79 -1.29 -16.24
N LYS A 172 -13.96 -1.36 -15.62
CA LYS A 172 -15.24 -0.95 -16.24
C LYS A 172 -15.35 0.58 -16.36
N ASN A 173 -16.22 1.04 -17.25
CA ASN A 173 -16.60 2.46 -17.24
C ASN A 173 -17.16 2.87 -15.88
N LYS A 174 -16.75 4.03 -15.36
CA LYS A 174 -17.02 4.52 -14.00
C LYS A 174 -16.41 3.66 -12.87
N GLY A 175 -15.60 2.65 -13.21
CA GLY A 175 -14.84 1.88 -12.24
C GLY A 175 -13.76 2.72 -11.55
N THR A 176 -13.35 2.28 -10.37
CA THR A 176 -12.41 3.00 -9.51
C THR A 176 -11.08 2.28 -9.43
N LEU A 177 -9.99 2.94 -9.81
CA LEU A 177 -8.61 2.52 -9.50
C LEU A 177 -8.16 3.24 -8.22
N ILE A 178 -7.78 2.51 -7.19
CA ILE A 178 -7.06 3.03 -6.03
C ILE A 178 -5.58 2.69 -6.22
N ALA A 179 -4.73 3.72 -6.34
CA ALA A 179 -3.32 3.59 -6.65
C ALA A 179 -2.45 4.30 -5.60
N GLN A 180 -2.36 3.72 -4.40
CA GLN A 180 -1.45 4.27 -3.38
C GLN A 180 -0.01 4.11 -3.83
N ILE A 181 0.75 5.19 -3.78
CA ILE A 181 2.17 5.27 -4.08
C ILE A 181 2.88 6.14 -3.05
N PRO A 182 4.20 6.00 -2.85
CA PRO A 182 4.98 6.96 -2.10
C PRO A 182 5.16 8.24 -2.92
N LEU A 183 4.25 9.21 -2.72
CA LEU A 183 4.24 10.49 -3.41
C LEU A 183 5.09 11.51 -2.63
N ASP A 184 6.09 12.11 -3.27
CA ASP A 184 6.79 13.27 -2.73
C ASP A 184 6.13 14.57 -3.21
N LYS A 185 5.40 15.22 -2.31
CA LYS A 185 4.67 16.47 -2.61
C LYS A 185 5.59 17.67 -2.91
N ASN A 186 6.88 17.58 -2.62
CA ASN A 186 7.85 18.62 -2.96
C ASN A 186 8.32 18.52 -4.41
N LEU A 187 8.12 17.37 -5.05
CA LEU A 187 8.47 17.16 -6.45
C LEU A 187 7.28 17.52 -7.35
N LYS A 188 7.46 18.48 -8.25
CA LYS A 188 6.48 18.78 -9.29
C LYS A 188 6.41 17.68 -10.35
N LYS A 189 7.55 17.09 -10.68
CA LYS A 189 7.71 15.99 -11.65
C LYS A 189 8.30 14.78 -10.98
N THR A 190 7.86 13.61 -11.39
CA THR A 190 8.43 12.31 -11.01
C THR A 190 9.91 12.28 -11.35
N PHE A 191 10.72 11.90 -10.37
CA PHE A 191 12.13 11.64 -10.57
C PHE A 191 12.32 10.17 -10.92
N GLU A 192 12.80 9.90 -12.11
CA GLU A 192 13.15 8.58 -12.62
C GLU A 192 14.40 8.67 -13.50
N ASP A 193 15.27 7.67 -13.38
CA ASP A 193 16.49 7.59 -14.16
C ASP A 193 16.79 6.11 -14.43
N LYS A 194 16.79 5.72 -15.71
CA LYS A 194 17.00 4.33 -16.15
C LYS A 194 18.44 3.85 -15.95
N GLU A 195 19.38 4.78 -15.85
CA GLU A 195 20.81 4.45 -15.61
C GLU A 195 21.05 4.03 -14.15
N ILE A 196 20.15 4.36 -13.24
CA ILE A 196 20.24 3.95 -11.81
C ILE A 196 19.75 2.51 -11.68
N ILE A 197 20.63 1.55 -11.92
CA ILE A 197 20.34 0.10 -11.83
C ILE A 197 20.88 -0.56 -10.56
N ASP A 198 21.95 0.00 -9.98
CA ASP A 198 22.55 -0.53 -8.75
C ASP A 198 21.60 -0.40 -7.55
N ARG A 199 21.51 -1.45 -6.73
CA ARG A 199 20.60 -1.51 -5.58
C ARG A 199 20.90 -0.47 -4.52
N ARG A 200 22.16 -0.10 -4.30
CA ARG A 200 22.55 0.91 -3.31
C ARG A 200 22.22 2.30 -3.81
N GLU A 201 22.41 2.54 -5.10
CA GLU A 201 22.01 3.78 -5.74
C GLU A 201 20.49 3.94 -5.75
N ARG A 202 19.72 2.92 -6.12
CA ARG A 202 18.25 2.94 -6.02
C ARG A 202 17.79 3.27 -4.58
N ASN A 203 18.43 2.64 -3.58
CA ASN A 203 18.12 2.95 -2.18
C ASN A 203 18.43 4.41 -1.80
N LYS A 204 19.51 4.98 -2.37
CA LYS A 204 19.92 6.37 -2.14
C LYS A 204 18.98 7.37 -2.82
N TYR A 205 18.66 7.14 -4.09
CA TYR A 205 17.92 8.10 -4.93
C TYR A 205 16.40 7.88 -4.87
N PHE A 206 15.93 6.65 -4.81
CA PHE A 206 14.50 6.32 -4.81
C PHE A 206 13.98 5.87 -3.44
N GLY A 207 14.83 5.85 -2.41
CA GLY A 207 14.45 5.51 -1.03
C GLY A 207 14.33 4.02 -0.73
N GLN A 208 14.36 3.14 -1.76
CA GLN A 208 14.32 1.69 -1.61
C GLN A 208 15.05 1.01 -2.79
N TYR A 209 15.70 -0.13 -2.52
CA TYR A 209 16.59 -0.82 -3.45
C TYR A 209 15.91 -1.38 -4.72
N ASP A 210 14.60 -1.54 -4.71
CA ASP A 210 13.76 -2.07 -5.79
C ASP A 210 12.76 -1.05 -6.37
N HIS A 211 12.84 0.22 -5.94
CA HIS A 211 12.15 1.32 -6.60
C HIS A 211 12.92 1.73 -7.87
N VAL A 212 12.19 2.20 -8.86
CA VAL A 212 12.74 2.72 -10.11
C VAL A 212 12.43 4.21 -10.30
N ARG A 213 11.64 4.79 -9.38
CA ARG A 213 11.25 6.21 -9.37
C ARG A 213 10.81 6.70 -8.00
N VAL A 214 10.76 8.02 -7.88
CA VAL A 214 10.04 8.75 -6.83
C VAL A 214 8.96 9.59 -7.50
N TYR A 215 7.71 9.28 -7.24
CA TYR A 215 6.59 10.02 -7.83
C TYR A 215 6.48 11.44 -7.26
N GLY A 216 6.32 12.40 -8.18
CA GLY A 216 5.94 13.78 -7.91
C GLY A 216 4.46 14.03 -8.13
N LEU A 217 4.05 15.29 -8.06
CA LEU A 217 2.65 15.72 -8.25
C LEU A 217 2.10 15.42 -9.64
N ASP A 218 2.97 15.22 -10.63
CA ASP A 218 2.60 14.80 -11.99
C ASP A 218 2.05 13.37 -12.08
N PHE A 219 2.04 12.60 -10.99
CA PHE A 219 1.37 11.30 -10.95
C PHE A 219 -0.11 11.40 -11.35
N TYR A 220 -0.78 12.46 -10.95
CA TYR A 220 -2.17 12.70 -11.37
C TYR A 220 -2.30 12.95 -12.88
N THR A 221 -1.30 13.59 -13.47
CA THR A 221 -1.21 13.75 -14.93
C THR A 221 -0.96 12.41 -15.62
N ARG A 222 -0.13 11.53 -15.04
CA ARG A 222 0.09 10.17 -15.56
C ARG A 222 -1.21 9.36 -15.56
N LEU A 223 -1.99 9.42 -14.49
CA LEU A 223 -3.33 8.83 -14.44
C LEU A 223 -4.24 9.37 -15.55
N ALA A 224 -4.28 10.70 -15.72
CA ALA A 224 -5.09 11.34 -16.76
C ALA A 224 -4.67 10.91 -18.17
N ASN A 225 -3.39 10.89 -18.46
CA ASN A 225 -2.84 10.47 -19.75
C ASN A 225 -3.13 8.99 -20.07
N SER A 226 -3.42 8.18 -19.04
CA SER A 226 -3.81 6.76 -19.19
C SER A 226 -5.33 6.57 -19.23
N GLY A 227 -6.12 7.66 -19.40
CA GLY A 227 -7.57 7.62 -19.57
C GLY A 227 -8.39 7.77 -18.29
N PHE A 228 -7.76 7.82 -17.12
CA PHE A 228 -8.49 8.00 -15.87
C PHE A 228 -8.78 9.49 -15.60
N THR A 229 -9.92 9.78 -14.99
CA THR A 229 -10.15 11.06 -14.31
C THR A 229 -9.55 10.98 -12.91
N PRO A 230 -8.42 11.68 -12.64
CA PRO A 230 -7.74 11.57 -11.36
C PRO A 230 -8.49 12.29 -10.25
N LYS A 231 -8.49 11.69 -9.06
CA LYS A 231 -9.00 12.32 -7.83
C LYS A 231 -7.97 12.14 -6.71
N LYS A 232 -7.84 13.19 -5.92
CA LYS A 232 -7.00 13.25 -4.74
C LYS A 232 -7.88 13.14 -3.50
N ILE A 233 -7.76 12.04 -2.77
CA ILE A 233 -8.56 11.82 -1.57
C ILE A 233 -7.69 12.04 -0.34
N ASP A 234 -8.00 13.10 0.39
CA ASP A 234 -7.37 13.43 1.67
C ASP A 234 -8.40 13.20 2.79
N ILE A 235 -8.47 11.97 3.29
CA ILE A 235 -9.37 11.65 4.41
C ILE A 235 -8.86 12.17 5.74
N LEU A 236 -7.56 12.44 5.85
CA LEU A 236 -6.95 12.91 7.10
C LEU A 236 -7.53 14.25 7.56
N LYS A 237 -7.98 15.09 6.63
CA LYS A 237 -8.64 16.36 6.97
C LYS A 237 -9.89 16.19 7.84
N ASN A 238 -10.62 15.08 7.65
CA ASN A 238 -11.88 14.80 8.32
C ASN A 238 -11.75 13.85 9.51
N ILE A 239 -10.53 13.43 9.87
CA ILE A 239 -10.26 12.58 11.03
C ILE A 239 -9.75 13.44 12.19
N SER A 240 -10.32 13.26 13.39
CA SER A 240 -9.90 13.97 14.58
C SER A 240 -8.41 13.73 14.90
N ILE A 241 -7.74 14.69 15.54
CA ILE A 241 -6.34 14.53 15.99
C ILE A 241 -6.22 13.32 16.93
N ALA A 242 -7.22 13.11 17.81
CA ALA A 242 -7.24 11.98 18.72
C ALA A 242 -7.27 10.63 17.96
N ASP A 243 -8.12 10.51 16.93
CA ASP A 243 -8.20 9.29 16.11
C ASP A 243 -6.97 9.07 15.24
N LYS A 244 -6.36 10.14 14.69
CA LYS A 244 -5.07 10.03 13.98
C LYS A 244 -3.99 9.42 14.87
N ILE A 245 -3.94 9.85 16.13
CA ILE A 245 -3.00 9.32 17.13
C ILE A 245 -3.39 7.89 17.51
N LYS A 246 -4.66 7.64 17.83
CA LYS A 246 -5.20 6.34 18.24
C LYS A 246 -4.97 5.26 17.20
N TYR A 247 -5.20 5.56 15.92
CA TYR A 247 -5.00 4.63 14.81
C TYR A 247 -3.59 4.66 14.23
N CYS A 248 -2.68 5.45 14.79
CA CYS A 248 -1.32 5.64 14.27
C CYS A 248 -1.33 5.88 12.75
N LEU A 249 -2.11 6.86 12.30
CA LEU A 249 -2.22 7.19 10.87
C LEU A 249 -0.98 7.98 10.39
N PRO A 250 -0.73 8.03 9.08
CA PRO A 250 0.33 8.86 8.54
C PRO A 250 0.04 10.34 8.84
N LYS A 251 1.09 11.16 8.87
CA LYS A 251 0.94 12.60 9.14
C LYS A 251 0.33 13.34 7.97
N ASP A 252 0.74 12.97 6.77
CA ASP A 252 0.39 13.63 5.52
C ASP A 252 0.48 12.61 4.37
N GLU A 253 -0.62 11.93 4.12
CA GLU A 253 -0.73 10.97 3.03
C GLU A 253 -2.12 11.08 2.42
N GLU A 254 -2.17 11.10 1.10
CA GLU A 254 -3.40 11.10 0.33
C GLU A 254 -3.53 9.79 -0.43
N ILE A 255 -4.75 9.46 -0.83
CA ILE A 255 -5.03 8.28 -1.63
C ILE A 255 -5.31 8.75 -3.07
N PRO A 256 -4.38 8.53 -4.01
CA PRO A 256 -4.64 8.77 -5.42
C PRO A 256 -5.67 7.78 -5.97
N ILE A 257 -6.66 8.32 -6.67
CA ILE A 257 -7.72 7.54 -7.31
C ILE A 257 -7.85 7.94 -8.76
N GLY A 258 -8.06 6.98 -9.63
CA GLY A 258 -8.47 7.17 -11.02
C GLY A 258 -9.89 6.65 -11.23
N ILE A 259 -10.77 7.44 -11.79
CA ILE A 259 -12.09 7.00 -12.26
C ILE A 259 -12.00 6.78 -13.75
N ALA A 260 -12.35 5.58 -14.21
CA ALA A 260 -12.34 5.29 -15.63
C ALA A 260 -13.51 5.99 -16.32
N THR A 261 -13.21 6.74 -17.38
CA THR A 261 -14.19 7.44 -18.23
C THR A 261 -14.04 6.92 -19.66
N LYS A 262 -14.87 5.93 -20.01
CA LYS A 262 -14.88 5.25 -21.31
C LYS A 262 -16.13 5.60 -22.10
#